data_b46f834f1dae7b72268ee5a655e59987
#
_entry.id   b46f834f1dae7b72268ee5a655e59987
#
_cell.length_a   1.000
_cell.length_b   1.000
_cell.length_c   1.000
_cell.angle_alpha   90.00
_cell.angle_beta   90.00
_cell.angle_gamma   90.00
#
_symmetry.space_group_name_H-M   'P 1'
#
loop_
_entity.id
_entity.type
_entity.pdbx_description
1 polymer ?
#
loop_
_entity_poly.entity_id
_entity_poly.type
_entity_poly.pdbx_seq_one_letter_code
_entity_poly.pdbx_strand_id
1 'polypeptide(L)'
;MVGLVRALIADPTWLTKNLAGDAPAVRPCIALNDCIHRYTLEGLGFGCGTNPRAGRESKPPIGTSDKPVSLLVVGGGPAGMELAATAAERGHRVTLWEAGSELGGRFAIAAQLRSNAPYQDWIDWSTRRLANLDVPIYLGRRADVRSVLDSDADVVAFATGCRGRHPGIPGEYLPHVAGADAVILGNTRPLGARVLVIAEDDGPAPLSVSDHLASLGHEVIVAFRTPGPSPLVGKYSIGAMLASLDNAGVQILQNARAVEIHADRVDFAHAYSGRRFTVDGIDSVVLVTGGVGNDALYRAVLPHHPRVHLLGDAFAPRRMTFATRQAFELAMLL
;
A
#
# COMPACT_ATOMS: atom_id res chain seq x y z
N MET A 1 -24.35 7.01 26.03
CA MET A 1 -24.55 6.60 24.62
C MET A 1 -23.23 6.78 23.89
N VAL A 2 -22.79 5.76 23.13
CA VAL A 2 -21.56 5.82 22.33
C VAL A 2 -21.96 5.72 20.85
N GLY A 3 -21.49 6.68 20.02
CA GLY A 3 -21.72 6.65 18.57
C GLY A 3 -20.49 6.09 17.84
N LEU A 4 -20.68 5.03 17.06
CA LEU A 4 -19.64 4.39 16.25
C LEU A 4 -20.05 4.46 14.78
N VAL A 5 -19.18 5.00 13.92
CA VAL A 5 -19.42 5.05 12.47
C VAL A 5 -18.35 4.22 11.73
N ARG A 6 -17.11 4.69 11.71
CA ARG A 6 -16.06 4.04 10.91
C ARG A 6 -15.71 2.63 11.39
N ALA A 7 -15.81 2.38 12.70
CA ALA A 7 -15.61 1.03 13.24
C ALA A 7 -16.64 0.04 12.69
N LEU A 8 -17.93 0.44 12.60
CA LEU A 8 -19.00 -0.39 12.03
C LEU A 8 -18.92 -0.54 10.51
N ILE A 9 -18.29 0.42 9.81
CA ILE A 9 -17.99 0.27 8.38
C ILE A 9 -16.88 -0.77 8.17
N ALA A 10 -15.85 -0.72 9.02
CA ALA A 10 -14.76 -1.70 8.98
C ALA A 10 -15.24 -3.09 9.39
N ASP A 11 -16.05 -3.19 10.43
CA ASP A 11 -16.62 -4.43 10.93
C ASP A 11 -18.10 -4.27 11.34
N PRO A 12 -19.05 -4.67 10.49
CA PRO A 12 -20.47 -4.62 10.83
C PRO A 12 -20.86 -5.45 12.05
N THR A 13 -20.06 -6.47 12.39
CA THR A 13 -20.27 -7.34 13.56
C THR A 13 -19.48 -6.89 14.81
N TRP A 14 -18.96 -5.68 14.81
CA TRP A 14 -18.16 -5.11 15.89
C TRP A 14 -18.81 -5.30 17.27
N LEU A 15 -20.09 -4.97 17.39
CA LEU A 15 -20.81 -5.08 18.66
C LEU A 15 -20.94 -6.54 19.11
N THR A 16 -21.36 -7.43 18.21
CA THR A 16 -21.55 -8.86 18.51
C THR A 16 -20.24 -9.50 18.99
N LYS A 17 -19.11 -9.21 18.32
CA LYS A 17 -17.79 -9.73 18.70
C LYS A 17 -17.35 -9.23 20.07
N ASN A 18 -17.51 -7.92 20.34
CA ASN A 18 -17.15 -7.36 21.63
C ASN A 18 -18.04 -7.90 22.78
N LEU A 19 -19.34 -8.08 22.56
CA LEU A 19 -20.23 -8.69 23.55
C LEU A 19 -19.89 -10.16 23.82
N ALA A 20 -19.36 -10.86 22.83
CA ALA A 20 -18.87 -12.24 22.99
C ALA A 20 -17.48 -12.32 23.63
N GLY A 21 -16.83 -11.19 23.95
CA GLY A 21 -15.47 -11.16 24.50
C GLY A 21 -14.36 -11.41 23.45
N ASP A 22 -14.70 -11.44 22.16
CA ASP A 22 -13.77 -11.72 21.05
C ASP A 22 -13.33 -10.41 20.35
N ALA A 23 -12.79 -9.48 21.13
CA ALA A 23 -12.23 -8.23 20.61
C ALA A 23 -11.13 -8.45 19.56
N PRO A 24 -10.23 -9.46 19.66
CA PRO A 24 -9.21 -9.73 18.65
C PRO A 24 -9.77 -10.10 17.27
N ALA A 25 -11.00 -10.60 17.16
CA ALA A 25 -11.65 -10.89 15.88
C ALA A 25 -12.23 -9.64 15.20
N VAL A 26 -12.31 -8.51 15.89
CA VAL A 26 -12.82 -7.26 15.32
C VAL A 26 -11.86 -6.73 14.25
N ARG A 27 -12.37 -6.55 13.02
CA ARG A 27 -11.62 -5.92 11.94
C ARG A 27 -11.40 -4.44 12.23
N PRO A 28 -10.14 -3.97 12.31
CA PRO A 28 -9.87 -2.60 12.71
C PRO A 28 -10.19 -1.58 11.62
N CYS A 29 -10.66 -0.41 12.04
CA CYS A 29 -10.64 0.79 11.20
C CYS A 29 -9.27 1.47 11.38
N ILE A 30 -8.47 1.48 10.34
CA ILE A 30 -7.12 2.05 10.32
C ILE A 30 -7.07 3.47 9.74
N ALA A 31 -8.17 4.17 9.74
CA ALA A 31 -8.31 5.58 9.36
C ALA A 31 -7.83 5.96 7.94
N LEU A 32 -7.86 5.05 6.98
CA LEU A 32 -7.58 5.34 5.56
C LEU A 32 -8.51 6.42 4.99
N ASN A 33 -9.69 6.59 5.57
CA ASN A 33 -10.75 7.51 5.15
C ASN A 33 -11.26 7.29 3.70
N ASP A 34 -10.94 6.18 3.07
CA ASP A 34 -11.44 5.83 1.73
C ASP A 34 -12.97 5.76 1.68
N CYS A 35 -13.63 5.41 2.80
CA CYS A 35 -15.09 5.42 2.90
C CYS A 35 -15.70 6.80 2.64
N ILE A 36 -15.01 7.88 3.02
CA ILE A 36 -15.43 9.26 2.79
C ILE A 36 -14.86 9.77 1.47
N HIS A 37 -13.59 9.53 1.21
CA HIS A 37 -12.84 10.05 0.09
C HIS A 37 -13.43 9.63 -1.26
N ARG A 38 -13.72 8.33 -1.43
CA ARG A 38 -14.29 7.79 -2.67
C ARG A 38 -15.59 8.49 -3.07
N TYR A 39 -16.46 8.74 -2.11
CA TYR A 39 -17.72 9.42 -2.36
C TYR A 39 -17.55 10.93 -2.62
N THR A 40 -16.73 11.60 -1.81
CA THR A 40 -16.65 13.07 -1.84
C THR A 40 -15.74 13.66 -2.90
N LEU A 41 -14.71 12.94 -3.34
CA LEU A 41 -13.75 13.43 -4.33
C LEU A 41 -13.80 12.67 -5.65
N GLU A 42 -14.03 11.36 -5.62
CA GLU A 42 -13.95 10.54 -6.82
C GLU A 42 -15.31 10.26 -7.46
N GLY A 43 -16.41 10.61 -6.79
CA GLY A 43 -17.77 10.26 -7.27
C GLY A 43 -18.01 8.76 -7.36
N LEU A 44 -17.16 7.95 -6.70
CA LEU A 44 -17.27 6.50 -6.67
C LEU A 44 -18.17 6.05 -5.53
N GLY A 45 -18.74 4.86 -5.66
CA GLY A 45 -19.52 4.25 -4.60
C GLY A 45 -18.71 4.08 -3.32
N PHE A 46 -19.41 4.08 -2.19
CA PHE A 46 -18.86 3.89 -0.85
C PHE A 46 -17.95 2.66 -0.77
N GLY A 47 -16.92 2.68 0.07
CA GLY A 47 -16.01 1.55 0.21
C GLY A 47 -15.02 1.75 1.34
N CYS A 48 -14.46 0.65 1.82
CA CYS A 48 -13.48 0.63 2.89
C CYS A 48 -12.26 -0.20 2.48
N GLY A 49 -11.06 0.25 2.82
CA GLY A 49 -9.82 -0.47 2.50
C GLY A 49 -9.63 -1.74 3.30
N THR A 50 -10.18 -1.80 4.52
CA THR A 50 -10.10 -3.00 5.36
C THR A 50 -11.30 -3.95 5.19
N ASN A 51 -12.44 -3.43 4.72
CA ASN A 51 -13.66 -4.21 4.48
C ASN A 51 -14.10 -4.11 3.01
N PRO A 52 -13.76 -5.09 2.17
CA PRO A 52 -14.10 -5.06 0.74
C PRO A 52 -15.60 -5.15 0.47
N ARG A 53 -16.41 -5.55 1.45
CA ARG A 53 -17.88 -5.61 1.35
C ARG A 53 -18.58 -4.27 1.62
N ALA A 54 -17.89 -3.32 2.25
CA ALA A 54 -18.48 -2.01 2.56
C ALA A 54 -19.05 -1.31 1.31
N GLY A 55 -20.31 -0.91 1.35
CA GLY A 55 -21.05 -0.36 0.23
C GLY A 55 -21.56 -1.40 -0.78
N ARG A 56 -21.55 -2.69 -0.39
CA ARG A 56 -22.02 -3.82 -1.20
C ARG A 56 -22.83 -4.82 -0.38
N GLU A 57 -23.49 -4.35 0.63
CA GLU A 57 -24.24 -5.18 1.59
C GLU A 57 -25.41 -5.91 0.93
N SER A 58 -25.90 -5.39 -0.20
CA SER A 58 -26.95 -6.06 -1.03
C SER A 58 -26.45 -7.28 -1.80
N LYS A 59 -25.12 -7.48 -1.91
CA LYS A 59 -24.57 -8.68 -2.52
C LYS A 59 -24.71 -9.88 -1.59
N PRO A 60 -24.81 -11.11 -2.13
CA PRO A 60 -24.90 -12.33 -1.30
C PRO A 60 -23.78 -12.38 -0.24
N PRO A 61 -24.02 -12.97 0.92
CA PRO A 61 -22.98 -13.24 1.90
C PRO A 61 -21.90 -14.15 1.32
N ILE A 62 -20.74 -14.20 1.99
CA ILE A 62 -19.71 -15.18 1.67
C ILE A 62 -20.31 -16.56 2.00
N GLY A 63 -20.52 -17.36 0.98
CA GLY A 63 -20.99 -18.75 1.11
C GLY A 63 -19.87 -19.70 0.67
N THR A 64 -20.01 -20.97 1.03
CA THR A 64 -19.10 -22.03 0.54
C THR A 64 -19.23 -22.20 -0.97
N SER A 65 -18.13 -22.51 -1.62
CA SER A 65 -18.13 -22.85 -3.05
C SER A 65 -18.62 -24.29 -3.26
N ASP A 66 -19.48 -24.49 -4.24
CA ASP A 66 -19.92 -25.84 -4.65
C ASP A 66 -18.80 -26.63 -5.35
N LYS A 67 -17.74 -25.94 -5.80
CA LYS A 67 -16.60 -26.53 -6.50
C LYS A 67 -15.28 -26.03 -5.90
N PRO A 68 -14.89 -26.53 -4.72
CA PRO A 68 -13.62 -26.14 -4.11
C PRO A 68 -12.44 -26.45 -5.02
N VAL A 69 -11.50 -25.50 -5.11
CA VAL A 69 -10.27 -25.62 -5.87
C VAL A 69 -9.06 -25.52 -4.95
N SER A 70 -7.89 -26.01 -5.42
CA SER A 70 -6.60 -25.68 -4.82
C SER A 70 -6.12 -24.33 -5.37
N LEU A 71 -5.83 -23.37 -4.47
CA LEU A 71 -5.40 -22.02 -4.82
C LEU A 71 -4.02 -21.75 -4.24
N LEU A 72 -3.06 -21.46 -5.11
CA LEU A 72 -1.78 -20.90 -4.70
C LEU A 72 -1.83 -19.36 -4.79
N VAL A 73 -1.59 -18.69 -3.68
CA VAL A 73 -1.43 -17.23 -3.61
C VAL A 73 0.06 -16.91 -3.48
N VAL A 74 0.61 -16.16 -4.41
CA VAL A 74 2.01 -15.72 -4.43
C VAL A 74 2.08 -14.23 -4.06
N GLY A 75 2.57 -13.96 -2.84
CA GLY A 75 2.70 -12.63 -2.23
C GLY A 75 1.74 -12.41 -1.06
N GLY A 76 2.31 -12.10 0.10
CA GLY A 76 1.62 -11.90 1.39
C GLY A 76 1.29 -10.44 1.72
N GLY A 77 1.16 -9.56 0.72
CA GLY A 77 0.64 -8.21 0.90
C GLY A 77 -0.88 -8.17 1.05
N PRO A 78 -1.50 -6.95 1.18
CA PRO A 78 -2.94 -6.83 1.43
C PRO A 78 -3.85 -7.57 0.45
N ALA A 79 -3.50 -7.60 -0.83
CA ALA A 79 -4.27 -8.33 -1.84
C ALA A 79 -4.19 -9.85 -1.64
N GLY A 80 -2.99 -10.38 -1.38
CA GLY A 80 -2.80 -11.81 -1.16
C GLY A 80 -3.44 -12.30 0.13
N MET A 81 -3.27 -11.55 1.22
CA MET A 81 -3.88 -11.88 2.52
C MET A 81 -5.42 -11.90 2.44
N GLU A 82 -6.03 -10.90 1.79
CA GLU A 82 -7.50 -10.84 1.63
C GLU A 82 -8.00 -11.95 0.72
N LEU A 83 -7.32 -12.23 -0.41
CA LEU A 83 -7.69 -13.33 -1.30
C LEU A 83 -7.62 -14.68 -0.57
N ALA A 84 -6.49 -14.94 0.10
CA ALA A 84 -6.27 -16.20 0.79
C ALA A 84 -7.33 -16.45 1.88
N ALA A 85 -7.62 -15.44 2.70
CA ALA A 85 -8.60 -15.56 3.75
C ALA A 85 -10.03 -15.73 3.18
N THR A 86 -10.45 -14.92 2.21
CA THR A 86 -11.80 -15.00 1.65
C THR A 86 -12.00 -16.30 0.87
N ALA A 87 -11.00 -16.79 0.15
CA ALA A 87 -11.07 -18.07 -0.55
C ALA A 87 -11.16 -19.25 0.44
N ALA A 88 -10.41 -19.21 1.55
CA ALA A 88 -10.48 -20.22 2.61
C ALA A 88 -11.87 -20.22 3.29
N GLU A 89 -12.44 -19.04 3.59
CA GLU A 89 -13.83 -18.92 4.11
C GLU A 89 -14.86 -19.53 3.15
N ARG A 90 -14.57 -19.58 1.86
CA ARG A 90 -15.41 -20.24 0.84
C ARG A 90 -15.15 -21.73 0.69
N GLY A 91 -14.23 -22.30 1.47
CA GLY A 91 -13.90 -23.73 1.47
C GLY A 91 -12.89 -24.16 0.40
N HIS A 92 -12.19 -23.21 -0.26
CA HIS A 92 -11.08 -23.55 -1.15
C HIS A 92 -9.85 -23.98 -0.33
N ARG A 93 -9.03 -24.88 -0.90
CA ARG A 93 -7.74 -25.28 -0.33
C ARG A 93 -6.68 -24.25 -0.71
N VAL A 94 -6.37 -23.34 0.19
CA VAL A 94 -5.49 -22.20 -0.08
C VAL A 94 -4.09 -22.42 0.50
N THR A 95 -3.07 -22.06 -0.26
CA THR A 95 -1.68 -21.96 0.22
C THR A 95 -1.15 -20.57 -0.14
N LEU A 96 -0.44 -19.92 0.79
CA LEU A 96 0.15 -18.61 0.58
C LEU A 96 1.67 -18.68 0.68
N TRP A 97 2.37 -18.19 -0.36
CA TRP A 97 3.83 -18.03 -0.37
C TRP A 97 4.20 -16.56 -0.31
N GLU A 98 5.13 -16.25 0.61
CA GLU A 98 5.69 -14.91 0.77
C GLU A 98 7.22 -14.98 0.71
N ALA A 99 7.83 -14.10 -0.09
CA ALA A 99 9.28 -14.05 -0.27
C ALA A 99 10.01 -13.41 0.93
N GLY A 100 9.31 -12.55 1.67
CA GLY A 100 9.81 -11.92 2.89
C GLY A 100 9.67 -12.81 4.13
N SER A 101 10.22 -12.34 5.23
CA SER A 101 10.15 -13.01 6.53
C SER A 101 8.83 -12.76 7.29
N GLU A 102 7.98 -11.85 6.79
CA GLU A 102 6.72 -11.46 7.42
C GLU A 102 5.65 -11.11 6.37
N LEU A 103 4.39 -11.09 6.80
CA LEU A 103 3.26 -10.66 5.97
C LEU A 103 3.12 -9.14 5.96
N GLY A 104 2.30 -8.62 5.04
CA GLY A 104 1.99 -7.21 4.90
C GLY A 104 2.66 -6.54 3.69
N GLY A 105 3.80 -7.07 3.20
CA GLY A 105 4.51 -6.52 2.04
C GLY A 105 4.83 -5.03 2.20
N ARG A 106 4.65 -4.20 1.15
CA ARG A 106 4.89 -2.75 1.24
C ARG A 106 3.98 -2.02 2.24
N PHE A 107 2.85 -2.60 2.59
CA PHE A 107 1.96 -2.03 3.61
C PHE A 107 2.60 -2.13 5.01
N ALA A 108 3.38 -3.19 5.30
CA ALA A 108 4.17 -3.30 6.53
C ALA A 108 5.31 -2.28 6.56
N ILE A 109 5.94 -1.97 5.41
CA ILE A 109 6.91 -0.87 5.33
C ILE A 109 6.23 0.46 5.67
N ALA A 110 5.07 0.73 5.06
CA ALA A 110 4.32 1.96 5.34
C ALA A 110 3.85 2.06 6.81
N ALA A 111 3.58 0.95 7.49
CA ALA A 111 3.19 0.90 8.89
C ALA A 111 4.30 1.41 9.85
N GLN A 112 5.56 1.40 9.42
CA GLN A 112 6.69 1.92 10.22
C GLN A 112 6.69 3.45 10.31
N LEU A 113 5.97 4.13 9.43
CA LEU A 113 5.81 5.58 9.49
C LEU A 113 4.87 5.97 10.65
N ARG A 114 5.27 6.97 11.44
CA ARG A 114 4.53 7.43 12.63
C ARG A 114 3.05 7.68 12.36
N SER A 115 2.73 8.34 11.26
CA SER A 115 1.35 8.65 10.87
C SER A 115 0.52 7.43 10.48
N ASN A 116 1.16 6.31 10.20
CA ASN A 116 0.56 5.09 9.67
C ASN A 116 0.58 3.91 10.65
N ALA A 117 0.96 4.12 11.90
CA ALA A 117 1.03 3.06 12.92
C ALA A 117 -0.21 2.15 12.98
N PRO A 118 -1.46 2.63 12.79
CA PRO A 118 -2.64 1.77 12.77
C PRO A 118 -2.67 0.73 11.63
N TYR A 119 -1.79 0.84 10.62
CA TYR A 119 -1.71 -0.17 9.55
C TYR A 119 -1.24 -1.52 10.08
N GLN A 120 -0.40 -1.52 11.12
CA GLN A 120 0.02 -2.74 11.78
C GLN A 120 -1.17 -3.49 12.40
N ASP A 121 -2.15 -2.80 12.97
CA ASP A 121 -3.34 -3.42 13.55
C ASP A 121 -4.09 -4.28 12.52
N TRP A 122 -4.18 -3.80 11.28
CA TRP A 122 -4.82 -4.57 10.22
C TRP A 122 -3.98 -5.78 9.77
N ILE A 123 -2.66 -5.63 9.69
CA ILE A 123 -1.76 -6.74 9.35
C ILE A 123 -1.88 -7.84 10.40
N ASP A 124 -1.85 -7.48 11.68
CA ASP A 124 -1.98 -8.41 12.79
C ASP A 124 -3.34 -9.10 12.82
N TRP A 125 -4.40 -8.33 12.60
CA TRP A 125 -5.76 -8.87 12.49
C TRP A 125 -5.87 -9.85 11.31
N SER A 126 -5.37 -9.47 10.14
CA SER A 126 -5.44 -10.30 8.93
C SER A 126 -4.58 -11.56 9.05
N THR A 127 -3.44 -11.49 9.71
CA THR A 127 -2.59 -12.65 10.03
C THR A 127 -3.31 -13.62 10.95
N ARG A 128 -3.98 -13.12 12.02
CA ARG A 128 -4.81 -13.96 12.90
C ARG A 128 -5.98 -14.59 12.13
N ARG A 129 -6.64 -13.84 11.22
CA ARG A 129 -7.72 -14.38 10.39
C ARG A 129 -7.24 -15.54 9.53
N LEU A 130 -6.07 -15.44 8.92
CA LEU A 130 -5.46 -16.54 8.14
C LEU A 130 -5.12 -17.75 9.00
N ALA A 131 -4.58 -17.53 10.21
CA ALA A 131 -4.28 -18.60 11.16
C ALA A 131 -5.55 -19.32 11.64
N ASN A 132 -6.61 -18.58 11.94
CA ASN A 132 -7.92 -19.16 12.36
C ASN A 132 -8.62 -19.94 11.24
N LEU A 133 -8.21 -19.72 9.99
CA LEU A 133 -8.70 -20.45 8.81
C LEU A 133 -7.76 -21.59 8.40
N ASP A 134 -6.74 -21.89 9.20
CA ASP A 134 -5.75 -22.94 8.95
C ASP A 134 -5.07 -22.81 7.57
N VAL A 135 -4.89 -21.58 7.06
CA VAL A 135 -4.23 -21.35 5.78
C VAL A 135 -2.72 -21.59 5.91
N PRO A 136 -2.12 -22.57 5.20
CA PRO A 136 -0.68 -22.76 5.18
C PRO A 136 0.03 -21.55 4.60
N ILE A 137 0.95 -20.96 5.38
CA ILE A 137 1.74 -19.78 4.99
C ILE A 137 3.22 -20.18 4.98
N TYR A 138 3.90 -19.95 3.86
CA TYR A 138 5.33 -20.19 3.71
C TYR A 138 6.06 -18.87 3.55
N LEU A 139 6.64 -18.39 4.63
CA LEU A 139 7.51 -17.21 4.66
C LEU A 139 8.92 -17.54 4.16
N GLY A 140 9.65 -16.54 3.66
CA GLY A 140 10.97 -16.72 3.06
C GLY A 140 10.96 -17.52 1.76
N ARG A 141 9.78 -17.86 1.25
CA ARG A 141 9.61 -18.68 0.04
C ARG A 141 9.42 -17.80 -1.19
N ARG A 142 10.51 -17.52 -1.87
CA ARG A 142 10.48 -16.84 -3.17
C ARG A 142 10.01 -17.82 -4.26
N ALA A 143 8.92 -17.47 -4.93
CA ALA A 143 8.38 -18.23 -6.04
C ALA A 143 9.20 -17.98 -7.33
N ASP A 144 9.38 -19.02 -8.12
CA ASP A 144 9.84 -18.98 -9.51
C ASP A 144 8.89 -19.80 -10.41
N VAL A 145 9.13 -19.79 -11.72
CA VAL A 145 8.24 -20.47 -12.68
C VAL A 145 8.12 -21.96 -12.36
N ARG A 146 9.25 -22.62 -12.08
CA ARG A 146 9.27 -24.06 -11.82
C ARG A 146 8.49 -24.40 -10.55
N SER A 147 8.80 -23.73 -9.43
CA SER A 147 8.14 -23.99 -8.14
C SER A 147 6.64 -23.73 -8.20
N VAL A 148 6.19 -22.73 -8.99
CA VAL A 148 4.77 -22.46 -9.21
C VAL A 148 4.11 -23.59 -10.00
N LEU A 149 4.71 -24.04 -11.09
CA LEU A 149 4.15 -25.12 -11.90
C LEU A 149 4.17 -26.47 -11.17
N ASP A 150 5.21 -26.72 -10.37
CA ASP A 150 5.34 -27.93 -9.53
C ASP A 150 4.39 -27.91 -8.31
N SER A 151 3.67 -26.82 -8.04
CA SER A 151 2.73 -26.71 -6.91
C SER A 151 1.43 -27.50 -7.10
N ASP A 152 1.13 -27.89 -8.32
CA ASP A 152 -0.09 -28.62 -8.72
C ASP A 152 -1.39 -27.92 -8.27
N ALA A 153 -1.38 -26.60 -8.19
CA ALA A 153 -2.55 -25.81 -7.84
C ALA A 153 -3.51 -25.68 -9.04
N ASP A 154 -4.82 -25.82 -8.82
CA ASP A 154 -5.84 -25.59 -9.85
C ASP A 154 -5.86 -24.13 -10.34
N VAL A 155 -5.52 -23.20 -9.45
CA VAL A 155 -5.51 -21.76 -9.70
C VAL A 155 -4.29 -21.14 -9.05
N VAL A 156 -3.62 -20.22 -9.75
CA VAL A 156 -2.51 -19.44 -9.21
C VAL A 156 -2.87 -17.95 -9.26
N ALA A 157 -2.69 -17.25 -8.13
CA ALA A 157 -2.94 -15.82 -8.01
C ALA A 157 -1.65 -15.08 -7.61
N PHE A 158 -1.21 -14.18 -8.47
CA PHE A 158 -0.03 -13.36 -8.26
C PHE A 158 -0.41 -12.03 -7.63
N ALA A 159 -0.09 -11.86 -6.34
CA ALA A 159 -0.23 -10.65 -5.55
C ALA A 159 1.16 -10.09 -5.17
N THR A 160 2.09 -10.13 -6.12
CA THR A 160 3.52 -9.87 -5.95
C THR A 160 3.87 -8.39 -5.76
N GLY A 161 2.85 -7.52 -5.66
CA GLY A 161 3.00 -6.13 -5.31
C GLY A 161 3.70 -5.29 -6.39
N CYS A 162 4.33 -4.20 -5.96
CA CYS A 162 5.07 -3.29 -6.84
C CYS A 162 6.44 -2.97 -6.25
N ARG A 163 7.31 -2.40 -7.08
CA ARG A 163 8.58 -1.79 -6.71
C ARG A 163 8.52 -0.27 -6.92
N GLY A 164 9.37 0.49 -6.25
CA GLY A 164 9.48 1.92 -6.46
C GLY A 164 9.74 2.24 -7.94
N ARG A 165 9.08 3.27 -8.45
CA ARG A 165 9.26 3.75 -9.81
C ARG A 165 10.51 4.64 -9.88
N HIS A 166 11.36 4.38 -10.85
CA HIS A 166 12.44 5.28 -11.24
C HIS A 166 11.88 6.36 -12.17
N PRO A 167 11.92 7.65 -11.79
CA PRO A 167 11.29 8.71 -12.56
C PRO A 167 12.03 9.10 -13.83
N GLY A 168 13.29 8.63 -14.02
CA GLY A 168 14.16 8.98 -15.13
C GLY A 168 14.76 10.39 -15.01
N ILE A 169 14.93 10.88 -13.79
CA ILE A 169 15.57 12.18 -13.53
C ILE A 169 17.08 11.98 -13.59
N PRO A 170 17.83 12.74 -14.43
CA PRO A 170 19.29 12.73 -14.40
C PRO A 170 19.81 12.89 -12.97
N GLY A 171 20.74 12.02 -12.55
CA GLY A 171 21.25 12.01 -11.18
C GLY A 171 20.46 11.14 -10.18
N GLU A 172 19.38 10.47 -10.55
CA GLU A 172 18.56 9.64 -9.63
C GLU A 172 19.30 8.43 -9.05
N TYR A 173 20.46 8.07 -9.59
CA TYR A 173 21.33 6.99 -9.11
C TYR A 173 22.55 7.49 -8.33
N LEU A 174 22.65 8.78 -8.04
CA LEU A 174 23.73 9.32 -7.22
C LEU A 174 23.70 8.72 -5.81
N PRO A 175 24.86 8.56 -5.13
CA PRO A 175 24.96 7.85 -3.86
C PRO A 175 24.12 8.41 -2.69
N HIS A 176 23.72 9.68 -2.76
CA HIS A 176 22.89 10.37 -1.78
C HIS A 176 21.39 10.37 -2.14
N VAL A 177 21.00 9.66 -3.21
CA VAL A 177 19.62 9.50 -3.66
C VAL A 177 19.12 8.11 -3.28
N ALA A 178 17.96 8.04 -2.66
CA ALA A 178 17.34 6.78 -2.25
C ALA A 178 15.83 6.77 -2.44
N GLY A 179 15.25 5.62 -2.70
CA GLY A 179 13.81 5.43 -2.68
C GLY A 179 13.25 5.37 -1.25
N ALA A 180 12.01 5.81 -1.06
CA ALA A 180 11.39 5.87 0.25
C ALA A 180 11.38 4.53 1.00
N ASP A 181 11.08 3.41 0.33
CA ASP A 181 11.06 2.09 0.96
C ASP A 181 12.42 1.74 1.58
N ALA A 182 13.52 2.02 0.86
CA ALA A 182 14.88 1.75 1.35
C ALA A 182 15.24 2.64 2.53
N VAL A 183 14.78 3.91 2.53
CA VAL A 183 14.96 4.85 3.65
C VAL A 183 14.24 4.37 4.89
N ILE A 184 12.96 4.00 4.77
CA ILE A 184 12.14 3.53 5.89
C ILE A 184 12.73 2.25 6.51
N LEU A 185 13.26 1.35 5.69
CA LEU A 185 13.88 0.10 6.13
C LEU A 185 15.31 0.26 6.65
N GLY A 186 15.88 1.46 6.62
CA GLY A 186 17.28 1.68 7.01
C GLY A 186 18.31 1.06 6.05
N ASN A 187 17.90 0.70 4.83
CA ASN A 187 18.73 0.06 3.82
C ASN A 187 19.41 1.08 2.89
N THR A 188 19.82 2.21 3.45
CA THR A 188 20.52 3.30 2.73
C THR A 188 21.75 3.75 3.49
N ARG A 189 22.56 4.60 2.87
CA ARG A 189 23.53 5.40 3.63
C ARG A 189 22.77 6.30 4.61
N PRO A 190 23.36 6.67 5.75
CA PRO A 190 22.77 7.67 6.62
C PRO A 190 22.41 8.94 5.84
N LEU A 191 21.22 9.44 6.04
CA LEU A 191 20.80 10.69 5.43
C LEU A 191 21.54 11.85 6.10
N GLY A 192 21.84 12.90 5.31
CA GLY A 192 22.40 14.13 5.83
C GLY A 192 21.35 14.99 6.57
N ALA A 193 21.76 16.17 7.00
CA ALA A 193 20.91 17.07 7.79
C ALA A 193 19.72 17.61 6.97
N ARG A 194 19.97 17.99 5.71
CA ARG A 194 18.98 18.61 4.84
C ARG A 194 18.54 17.66 3.74
N VAL A 195 17.28 17.24 3.80
CA VAL A 195 16.70 16.20 2.94
C VAL A 195 15.63 16.78 2.02
N LEU A 196 15.78 16.53 0.72
CA LEU A 196 14.76 16.87 -0.26
C LEU A 196 13.97 15.63 -0.64
N VAL A 197 12.64 15.69 -0.47
CA VAL A 197 11.69 14.67 -0.91
C VAL A 197 11.13 15.07 -2.28
N ILE A 198 11.39 14.28 -3.32
CA ILE A 198 10.77 14.45 -4.65
C ILE A 198 9.49 13.63 -4.69
N ALA A 199 8.35 14.32 -4.71
CA ALA A 199 7.02 13.73 -4.67
C ALA A 199 6.40 13.68 -6.07
N GLU A 200 6.32 12.48 -6.65
CA GLU A 200 5.54 12.19 -7.86
C GLU A 200 4.43 11.16 -7.61
N ASP A 201 4.15 10.87 -6.33
CA ASP A 201 2.99 10.12 -5.87
C ASP A 201 1.94 11.10 -5.36
N ASP A 202 0.74 11.01 -5.91
CA ASP A 202 -0.38 11.91 -5.58
C ASP A 202 -1.13 11.47 -4.30
N GLY A 203 -0.77 10.34 -3.72
CA GLY A 203 -1.33 9.80 -2.48
C GLY A 203 -0.68 10.35 -1.21
N PRO A 204 -0.91 9.73 -0.06
CA PRO A 204 -0.41 10.21 1.24
C PRO A 204 1.08 9.97 1.48
N ALA A 205 1.73 9.09 0.70
CA ALA A 205 3.10 8.66 0.97
C ALA A 205 4.11 9.82 1.07
N PRO A 206 4.12 10.84 0.17
CA PRO A 206 5.06 11.95 0.29
C PRO A 206 4.92 12.72 1.60
N LEU A 207 3.69 12.94 2.07
CA LEU A 207 3.43 13.64 3.32
C LEU A 207 3.88 12.81 4.54
N SER A 208 3.53 11.51 4.55
CA SER A 208 3.91 10.60 5.64
C SER A 208 5.42 10.39 5.74
N VAL A 209 6.12 10.28 4.60
CA VAL A 209 7.59 10.17 4.56
C VAL A 209 8.23 11.47 5.07
N SER A 210 7.75 12.63 4.61
CA SER A 210 8.28 13.93 5.05
C SER A 210 8.07 14.16 6.55
N ASP A 211 6.89 13.81 7.09
CA ASP A 211 6.59 13.88 8.53
C ASP A 211 7.53 12.96 9.34
N HIS A 212 7.77 11.74 8.83
CA HIS A 212 8.68 10.79 9.47
C HIS A 212 10.12 11.33 9.49
N LEU A 213 10.65 11.80 8.37
CA LEU A 213 12.01 12.37 8.28
C LEU A 213 12.18 13.58 9.20
N ALA A 214 11.21 14.48 9.23
CA ALA A 214 11.22 15.62 10.15
C ALA A 214 11.20 15.18 11.62
N SER A 215 10.46 14.12 11.97
CA SER A 215 10.44 13.54 13.31
C SER A 215 11.77 12.92 13.75
N LEU A 216 12.62 12.57 12.80
CA LEU A 216 13.99 12.08 13.02
C LEU A 216 15.02 13.22 13.13
N GLY A 217 14.59 14.48 13.01
CA GLY A 217 15.42 15.69 13.17
C GLY A 217 16.04 16.20 11.88
N HIS A 218 15.62 15.72 10.71
CA HIS A 218 16.07 16.28 9.45
C HIS A 218 15.35 17.59 9.11
N GLU A 219 16.06 18.53 8.47
CA GLU A 219 15.46 19.65 7.76
C GLU A 219 14.88 19.14 6.44
N VAL A 220 13.55 19.15 6.30
CA VAL A 220 12.87 18.52 5.17
C VAL A 220 12.26 19.56 4.24
N ILE A 221 12.55 19.39 2.94
CA ILE A 221 11.87 20.08 1.83
C ILE A 221 11.12 19.02 1.05
N VAL A 222 9.84 19.20 0.78
CA VAL A 222 9.09 18.30 -0.11
C VAL A 222 8.61 19.06 -1.35
N ALA A 223 8.97 18.54 -2.53
CA ALA A 223 8.66 19.14 -3.81
C ALA A 223 7.56 18.35 -4.55
N PHE A 224 6.43 18.99 -4.78
CA PHE A 224 5.30 18.46 -5.54
C PHE A 224 5.24 19.06 -6.95
N ARG A 225 5.05 18.22 -7.94
CA ARG A 225 4.78 18.66 -9.32
C ARG A 225 3.42 19.32 -9.49
N THR A 226 2.47 19.02 -8.60
CA THR A 226 1.08 19.47 -8.60
C THR A 226 0.91 20.83 -7.91
N PRO A 227 -0.19 21.57 -8.19
CA PRO A 227 -0.50 22.84 -7.54
C PRO A 227 -0.78 22.72 -6.04
N GLY A 228 -1.19 21.54 -5.59
CA GLY A 228 -1.41 21.23 -4.18
C GLY A 228 -0.72 19.92 -3.81
N PRO A 229 -0.29 19.77 -2.54
CA PRO A 229 0.34 18.54 -2.08
C PRO A 229 -0.67 17.38 -2.06
N SER A 230 -0.24 16.21 -2.53
CA SER A 230 -0.99 14.95 -2.46
C SER A 230 -2.47 15.07 -2.84
N PRO A 231 -2.79 15.41 -4.09
CA PRO A 231 -4.17 15.73 -4.51
C PRO A 231 -5.18 14.57 -4.37
N LEU A 232 -4.71 13.34 -4.23
CA LEU A 232 -5.56 12.17 -3.96
C LEU A 232 -5.81 11.93 -2.45
N VAL A 233 -5.31 12.78 -1.56
CA VAL A 233 -5.65 12.72 -0.13
C VAL A 233 -6.93 13.50 0.13
N GLY A 234 -7.90 12.83 0.78
CA GLY A 234 -9.20 13.43 1.06
C GLY A 234 -9.14 14.64 1.98
N LYS A 235 -10.03 15.61 1.76
CA LYS A 235 -10.11 16.88 2.50
C LYS A 235 -10.18 16.72 4.02
N TYR A 236 -10.68 15.61 4.52
CA TYR A 236 -10.77 15.32 5.96
C TYR A 236 -9.48 14.75 6.56
N SER A 237 -8.51 14.37 5.72
CA SER A 237 -7.21 13.86 6.15
C SER A 237 -6.08 14.86 5.88
N ILE A 238 -6.14 15.57 4.75
CA ILE A 238 -5.05 16.43 4.28
C ILE A 238 -4.71 17.53 5.27
N GLY A 239 -5.72 18.16 5.91
CA GLY A 239 -5.51 19.25 6.85
C GLY A 239 -4.66 18.85 8.05
N ALA A 240 -4.92 17.68 8.64
CA ALA A 240 -4.12 17.18 9.77
C ALA A 240 -2.68 16.87 9.36
N MET A 241 -2.49 16.30 8.17
CA MET A 241 -1.15 15.98 7.65
C MET A 241 -0.36 17.27 7.38
N LEU A 242 -0.97 18.26 6.74
CA LEU A 242 -0.31 19.56 6.48
C LEU A 242 0.02 20.30 7.77
N ALA A 243 -0.88 20.29 8.77
CA ALA A 243 -0.61 20.87 10.07
C ALA A 243 0.58 20.18 10.79
N SER A 244 0.72 18.84 10.67
CA SER A 244 1.88 18.13 11.21
C SER A 244 3.18 18.58 10.55
N LEU A 245 3.20 18.70 9.21
CA LEU A 245 4.36 19.17 8.47
C LEU A 245 4.74 20.62 8.78
N ASP A 246 3.75 21.51 8.88
CA ASP A 246 3.95 22.92 9.23
C ASP A 246 4.55 23.04 10.63
N ASN A 247 3.99 22.33 11.63
CA ASN A 247 4.52 22.30 13.00
C ASN A 247 5.95 21.73 13.08
N ALA A 248 6.32 20.84 12.16
CA ALA A 248 7.66 20.28 12.06
C ALA A 248 8.63 21.13 11.22
N GLY A 249 8.18 22.28 10.69
CA GLY A 249 8.99 23.16 9.86
C GLY A 249 9.31 22.64 8.47
N VAL A 250 8.54 21.69 7.96
CA VAL A 250 8.73 21.13 6.62
C VAL A 250 8.36 22.16 5.55
N GLN A 251 9.30 22.46 4.66
CA GLN A 251 9.05 23.35 3.53
C GLN A 251 8.37 22.61 2.38
N ILE A 252 7.26 23.14 1.88
CA ILE A 252 6.51 22.56 0.75
C ILE A 252 6.72 23.41 -0.50
N LEU A 253 7.27 22.80 -1.56
CA LEU A 253 7.41 23.40 -2.88
C LEU A 253 6.31 22.84 -3.79
N GLN A 254 5.49 23.71 -4.34
CA GLN A 254 4.40 23.36 -5.28
C GLN A 254 4.80 23.69 -6.71
N ASN A 255 4.18 23.02 -7.68
CA ASN A 255 4.46 23.18 -9.11
C ASN A 255 5.95 22.97 -9.46
N ALA A 256 6.65 22.17 -8.67
CA ALA A 256 8.08 21.92 -8.78
C ALA A 256 8.35 20.58 -9.44
N ARG A 257 8.70 20.59 -10.73
CA ARG A 257 9.13 19.40 -11.47
C ARG A 257 10.64 19.30 -11.40
N ALA A 258 11.17 18.26 -10.77
CA ALA A 258 12.59 18.00 -10.74
C ALA A 258 13.11 17.73 -12.16
N VAL A 259 14.26 18.27 -12.48
CA VAL A 259 14.88 18.23 -13.81
C VAL A 259 16.21 17.50 -13.78
N GLU A 260 17.03 17.79 -12.78
CA GLU A 260 18.35 17.18 -12.59
C GLU A 260 18.73 17.20 -11.12
N ILE A 261 19.31 16.11 -10.64
CA ILE A 261 19.84 15.97 -9.27
C ILE A 261 21.37 16.04 -9.36
N HIS A 262 21.98 16.96 -8.63
CA HIS A 262 23.43 17.13 -8.49
C HIS A 262 23.90 16.71 -7.10
N ALA A 263 25.19 16.81 -6.83
CA ALA A 263 25.78 16.35 -5.57
C ALA A 263 25.27 17.09 -4.32
N ASP A 264 24.92 18.37 -4.47
CA ASP A 264 24.56 19.29 -3.37
C ASP A 264 23.32 20.14 -3.66
N ARG A 265 22.67 19.94 -4.80
CA ARG A 265 21.50 20.70 -5.21
C ARG A 265 20.61 19.92 -6.16
N VAL A 266 19.39 20.40 -6.36
CA VAL A 266 18.45 19.87 -7.35
C VAL A 266 17.90 21.02 -8.19
N ASP A 267 17.97 20.86 -9.51
CA ASP A 267 17.39 21.79 -10.47
C ASP A 267 15.93 21.43 -10.75
N PHE A 268 15.08 22.45 -10.72
CA PHE A 268 13.65 22.36 -10.96
C PHE A 268 13.19 23.21 -12.12
N ALA A 269 12.06 22.85 -12.68
CA ALA A 269 11.25 23.71 -13.52
C ALA A 269 9.84 23.84 -12.95
N HIS A 270 9.29 25.03 -12.94
CA HIS A 270 7.89 25.24 -12.63
C HIS A 270 7.02 24.45 -13.62
N ALA A 271 6.15 23.58 -13.14
CA ALA A 271 5.46 22.55 -13.91
C ALA A 271 4.67 23.08 -15.11
N TYR A 272 4.17 24.31 -15.03
CA TYR A 272 3.34 24.93 -16.07
C TYR A 272 4.05 26.02 -16.89
N SER A 273 4.85 26.88 -16.23
CA SER A 273 5.52 27.99 -16.95
C SER A 273 6.89 27.60 -17.51
N GLY A 274 7.47 26.50 -17.04
CA GLY A 274 8.82 26.09 -17.44
C GLY A 274 9.96 26.92 -16.80
N ARG A 275 9.65 27.95 -15.98
CA ARG A 275 10.66 28.78 -15.31
C ARG A 275 11.57 27.91 -14.46
N ARG A 276 12.88 27.99 -14.70
CA ARG A 276 13.91 27.24 -13.96
C ARG A 276 14.20 27.90 -12.61
N PHE A 277 14.49 27.06 -11.61
CA PHE A 277 15.00 27.43 -10.31
C PHE A 277 15.77 26.28 -9.68
N THR A 278 16.58 26.53 -8.69
CA THR A 278 17.43 25.56 -8.02
C THR A 278 17.16 25.56 -6.52
N VAL A 279 17.27 24.41 -5.90
CA VAL A 279 17.30 24.23 -4.44
C VAL A 279 18.69 23.72 -4.08
N ASP A 280 19.45 24.57 -3.41
CA ASP A 280 20.86 24.34 -3.04
C ASP A 280 21.00 23.76 -1.64
N GLY A 281 22.19 23.25 -1.32
CA GLY A 281 22.57 22.77 0.00
C GLY A 281 21.80 21.50 0.43
N ILE A 282 21.55 20.60 -0.52
CA ILE A 282 20.85 19.34 -0.26
C ILE A 282 21.88 18.24 0.00
N ASP A 283 21.75 17.60 1.18
CA ASP A 283 22.62 16.49 1.57
C ASP A 283 22.10 15.14 1.06
N SER A 284 20.78 14.98 0.98
CA SER A 284 20.13 13.71 0.57
C SER A 284 18.84 13.97 -0.19
N VAL A 285 18.55 13.07 -1.15
CA VAL A 285 17.30 13.10 -1.92
C VAL A 285 16.52 11.81 -1.69
N VAL A 286 15.25 11.92 -1.33
CA VAL A 286 14.35 10.79 -1.15
C VAL A 286 13.28 10.81 -2.24
N LEU A 287 13.22 9.72 -3.01
CA LEU A 287 12.27 9.58 -4.12
C LEU A 287 10.97 8.91 -3.62
N VAL A 288 9.87 9.62 -3.69
CA VAL A 288 8.51 9.11 -3.44
C VAL A 288 7.72 9.20 -4.74
N THR A 289 7.94 8.24 -5.61
CA THR A 289 7.57 8.33 -7.04
C THR A 289 6.49 7.33 -7.45
N GLY A 290 5.79 6.73 -6.47
CA GLY A 290 4.80 5.68 -6.73
C GLY A 290 5.43 4.33 -7.04
N GLY A 291 4.71 3.45 -7.72
CA GLY A 291 5.15 2.09 -7.98
C GLY A 291 5.01 1.64 -9.42
N VAL A 292 5.76 0.59 -9.76
CA VAL A 292 5.60 -0.21 -10.98
C VAL A 292 5.27 -1.64 -10.59
N GLY A 293 4.22 -2.21 -11.16
CA GLY A 293 3.76 -3.57 -10.86
C GLY A 293 4.85 -4.62 -11.08
N ASN A 294 4.94 -5.56 -10.16
CA ASN A 294 5.89 -6.67 -10.24
C ASN A 294 5.20 -7.89 -10.87
N ASP A 295 4.99 -7.86 -12.18
CA ASP A 295 4.22 -8.84 -12.95
C ASP A 295 5.07 -9.84 -13.75
N ALA A 296 6.40 -9.78 -13.64
CA ALA A 296 7.31 -10.60 -14.44
C ALA A 296 7.05 -12.11 -14.28
N LEU A 297 6.87 -12.58 -13.04
CA LEU A 297 6.59 -13.99 -12.78
C LEU A 297 5.21 -14.42 -13.33
N TYR A 298 4.20 -13.56 -13.19
CA TYR A 298 2.89 -13.80 -13.79
C TYR A 298 3.00 -14.00 -15.31
N ARG A 299 3.69 -13.09 -16.00
CA ARG A 299 3.89 -13.18 -17.46
C ARG A 299 4.63 -14.44 -17.87
N ALA A 300 5.60 -14.87 -17.06
CA ALA A 300 6.37 -16.09 -17.34
C ALA A 300 5.56 -17.37 -17.10
N VAL A 301 4.62 -17.40 -16.16
CA VAL A 301 3.76 -18.56 -15.87
C VAL A 301 2.54 -18.64 -16.77
N LEU A 302 2.01 -17.48 -17.22
CA LEU A 302 0.78 -17.39 -18.02
C LEU A 302 0.70 -18.34 -19.22
N PRO A 303 1.77 -18.59 -20.01
CA PRO A 303 1.71 -19.54 -21.13
C PRO A 303 1.63 -21.01 -20.72
N HIS A 304 1.92 -21.33 -19.45
CA HIS A 304 2.12 -22.69 -18.96
C HIS A 304 1.05 -23.15 -17.96
N HIS A 305 0.17 -22.26 -17.51
CA HIS A 305 -0.88 -22.58 -16.55
C HIS A 305 -2.23 -21.98 -16.98
N PRO A 306 -3.33 -22.79 -17.02
CA PRO A 306 -4.60 -22.36 -17.63
C PRO A 306 -5.38 -21.32 -16.80
N ARG A 307 -5.16 -21.27 -15.49
CA ARG A 307 -5.92 -20.42 -14.57
C ARG A 307 -4.98 -19.60 -13.69
N VAL A 308 -4.49 -18.51 -14.24
CA VAL A 308 -3.62 -17.54 -13.52
C VAL A 308 -4.28 -16.16 -13.42
N HIS A 309 -4.11 -15.53 -12.29
CA HIS A 309 -4.66 -14.19 -12.02
C HIS A 309 -3.58 -13.26 -11.50
N LEU A 310 -3.66 -12.00 -11.90
CA LEU A 310 -2.79 -10.92 -11.42
C LEU A 310 -3.64 -9.90 -10.66
N LEU A 311 -3.25 -9.54 -9.43
CA LEU A 311 -4.05 -8.67 -8.57
C LEU A 311 -3.22 -7.73 -7.70
N GLY A 312 -3.92 -6.75 -7.12
CA GLY A 312 -3.32 -5.72 -6.28
C GLY A 312 -2.34 -4.85 -7.06
N ASP A 313 -1.28 -4.42 -6.40
CA ASP A 313 -0.28 -3.53 -7.00
C ASP A 313 0.56 -4.20 -8.09
N ALA A 314 0.57 -5.52 -8.15
CA ALA A 314 1.20 -6.24 -9.26
C ALA A 314 0.43 -6.01 -10.57
N PHE A 315 -0.90 -5.88 -10.50
CA PHE A 315 -1.74 -5.49 -11.63
C PHE A 315 -1.67 -3.99 -11.91
N ALA A 316 -1.89 -3.16 -10.88
CA ALA A 316 -1.77 -1.71 -10.99
C ALA A 316 -1.61 -1.10 -9.59
N PRO A 317 -0.47 -0.45 -9.30
CA PRO A 317 -0.24 0.19 -8.01
C PRO A 317 -1.31 1.26 -7.71
N ARG A 318 -2.03 1.07 -6.59
CA ARG A 318 -3.14 1.92 -6.17
C ARG A 318 -3.32 1.83 -4.65
N ARG A 319 -4.36 2.51 -4.14
CA ARG A 319 -4.72 2.43 -2.71
C ARG A 319 -5.18 1.02 -2.32
N MET A 320 -5.00 0.69 -1.04
CA MET A 320 -5.37 -0.59 -0.43
C MET A 320 -6.80 -1.04 -0.77
N THR A 321 -7.76 -0.12 -0.84
CA THR A 321 -9.17 -0.42 -1.16
C THR A 321 -9.33 -1.14 -2.51
N PHE A 322 -8.49 -0.81 -3.48
CA PHE A 322 -8.53 -1.51 -4.78
C PHE A 322 -7.94 -2.91 -4.69
N ALA A 323 -6.86 -3.06 -3.93
CA ALA A 323 -6.18 -4.35 -3.74
C ALA A 323 -7.08 -5.36 -3.01
N THR A 324 -7.65 -4.98 -1.86
CA THR A 324 -8.54 -5.85 -1.07
C THR A 324 -9.85 -6.15 -1.79
N ARG A 325 -10.41 -5.17 -2.52
CA ARG A 325 -11.64 -5.37 -3.29
C ARG A 325 -11.44 -6.32 -4.46
N GLN A 326 -10.37 -6.14 -5.24
CA GLN A 326 -10.03 -7.04 -6.35
C GLN A 326 -9.81 -8.48 -5.85
N ALA A 327 -9.10 -8.63 -4.73
CA ALA A 327 -8.86 -9.91 -4.09
C ALA A 327 -10.18 -10.59 -3.65
N PHE A 328 -11.06 -9.83 -2.99
CA PHE A 328 -12.38 -10.30 -2.58
C PHE A 328 -13.23 -10.71 -3.80
N GLU A 329 -13.26 -9.90 -4.85
CA GLU A 329 -14.04 -10.20 -6.06
C GLU A 329 -13.53 -11.48 -6.75
N LEU A 330 -12.20 -11.67 -6.83
CA LEU A 330 -11.64 -12.90 -7.36
C LEU A 330 -12.05 -14.10 -6.50
N ALA A 331 -11.91 -14.01 -5.17
CA ALA A 331 -12.32 -15.10 -4.29
C ALA A 331 -13.80 -15.48 -4.45
N MET A 332 -14.68 -14.50 -4.71
CA MET A 332 -16.11 -14.74 -4.94
C MET A 332 -16.42 -15.38 -6.29
N LEU A 333 -15.50 -15.34 -7.25
CA LEU A 333 -15.64 -15.94 -8.59
C LEU A 333 -15.07 -17.36 -8.68
N LEU A 334 -14.19 -17.75 -7.76
CA LEU A 334 -13.63 -19.10 -7.67
C LEU A 334 -14.67 -20.10 -7.17
#